data_bb5566641c1a2e8858b1922afc28dfb9
#
_entry.id   bb5566641c1a2e8858b1922afc28dfb9
#
_cell.length_a   1.000
_cell.length_b   1.000
_cell.length_c   1.000
_cell.angle_alpha   90.00
_cell.angle_beta   90.00
_cell.angle_gamma   90.00
#
_symmetry.space_group_name_H-M   'P 1'
#
loop_
_entity.id
_entity.type
_entity.pdbx_description
1 polymer ?
#
loop_
_entity_poly.entity_id
_entity_poly.type
_entity_poly.pdbx_seq_one_letter_code
_entity_poly.pdbx_strand_id
1 'polypeptide(L)'
;MGPKQKYFIVEASALPEVYRKVADAKRLLETGEVQTVNAATRRAGISRSAFYKYKDAIRPFRDMIHGRIATIQILLRNEPGALSAVLNTLADWGGNVLTIHQAIPGGDAAAVTVGLETSGLETGLEDLLSALREKREVVRCEILAG
;
A
#
# COMPACT_ATOMS: atom_id res chain seq x y z
N MET A 1 -25.61 7.81 14.59
CA MET A 1 -24.53 7.43 13.66
C MET A 1 -24.55 8.38 12.48
N GLY A 2 -23.42 8.98 12.16
CA GLY A 2 -23.29 9.83 10.98
C GLY A 2 -23.40 9.03 9.68
N PRO A 3 -23.65 9.68 8.51
CA PRO A 3 -23.66 9.01 7.23
C PRO A 3 -22.29 8.38 6.96
N LYS A 4 -22.29 7.20 6.36
CA LYS A 4 -21.04 6.54 5.93
C LYS A 4 -20.33 7.44 4.92
N GLN A 5 -19.09 7.77 5.17
CA GLN A 5 -18.26 8.52 4.22
C GLN A 5 -18.03 7.67 2.96
N LYS A 6 -18.28 8.26 1.81
CA LYS A 6 -17.98 7.64 0.52
C LYS A 6 -16.70 8.25 -0.04
N TYR A 7 -15.84 7.40 -0.58
CA TYR A 7 -14.60 7.82 -1.21
C TYR A 7 -14.61 7.43 -2.69
N PHE A 8 -13.97 8.25 -3.50
CA PHE A 8 -13.76 7.97 -4.92
C PHE A 8 -12.27 8.01 -5.19
N ILE A 9 -11.79 7.08 -6.02
CA ILE A 9 -10.43 7.13 -6.54
C ILE A 9 -10.50 7.90 -7.85
N VAL A 10 -9.73 8.97 -7.95
CA VAL A 10 -9.73 9.86 -9.11
C VAL A 10 -8.30 10.10 -9.56
N GLU A 11 -8.05 10.02 -10.85
CA GLU A 11 -6.77 10.38 -11.42
C GLU A 11 -6.47 11.86 -11.15
N ALA A 12 -5.25 12.17 -10.72
CA ALA A 12 -4.87 13.53 -10.32
C ALA A 12 -5.12 14.58 -11.40
N SER A 13 -4.93 14.21 -12.67
CA SER A 13 -5.17 15.09 -13.82
C SER A 13 -6.64 15.51 -14.00
N ALA A 14 -7.58 14.71 -13.48
CA ALA A 14 -9.02 15.00 -13.54
C ALA A 14 -9.50 15.87 -12.37
N LEU A 15 -8.67 16.08 -11.35
CA LEU A 15 -9.02 16.89 -10.20
C LEU A 15 -8.91 18.39 -10.50
N PRO A 16 -9.81 19.21 -9.92
CA PRO A 16 -9.58 20.66 -9.87
C PRO A 16 -8.23 20.99 -9.27
N GLU A 17 -7.60 22.03 -9.77
CA GLU A 17 -6.24 22.43 -9.38
C GLU A 17 -6.10 22.66 -7.86
N VAL A 18 -7.13 23.24 -7.23
CA VAL A 18 -7.10 23.49 -5.78
C VAL A 18 -6.87 22.21 -4.97
N TYR A 19 -7.45 21.09 -5.38
CA TYR A 19 -7.29 19.82 -4.66
C TYR A 19 -5.87 19.27 -4.77
N ARG A 20 -5.26 19.39 -5.94
CA ARG A 20 -3.84 19.01 -6.14
C ARG A 20 -2.91 19.87 -5.29
N LYS A 21 -3.17 21.17 -5.23
CA LYS A 21 -2.40 22.11 -4.42
C LYS A 21 -2.56 21.87 -2.91
N VAL A 22 -3.73 21.45 -2.46
CA VAL A 22 -3.92 21.02 -1.07
C VAL A 22 -3.07 19.80 -0.76
N ALA A 23 -3.04 18.81 -1.64
CA ALA A 23 -2.18 17.63 -1.48
C ALA A 23 -0.69 18.02 -1.45
N ASP A 24 -0.26 18.94 -2.31
CA ASP A 24 1.12 19.45 -2.33
C ASP A 24 1.48 20.17 -1.02
N ALA A 25 0.60 21.03 -0.51
CA ALA A 25 0.81 21.72 0.76
C ALA A 25 0.96 20.73 1.93
N LYS A 26 0.12 19.69 1.96
CA LYS A 26 0.22 18.63 2.97
C LYS A 26 1.55 17.87 2.86
N ARG A 27 1.97 17.54 1.65
CA ARG A 27 3.26 16.88 1.42
C ARG A 27 4.43 17.72 1.93
N LEU A 28 4.43 19.03 1.66
CA LEU A 28 5.48 19.94 2.12
C LEU A 28 5.60 19.96 3.65
N LEU A 29 4.45 19.90 4.36
CA LEU A 29 4.43 19.82 5.82
C LEU A 29 4.92 18.46 6.33
N GLU A 30 4.47 17.37 5.71
CA GLU A 30 4.85 16.00 6.10
C GLU A 30 6.34 15.72 5.90
N THR A 31 6.92 16.23 4.83
CA THR A 31 8.36 16.03 4.53
C THR A 31 9.27 16.97 5.31
N GLY A 32 8.70 17.97 5.99
CA GLY A 32 9.46 18.97 6.73
C GLY A 32 10.14 20.03 5.84
N GLU A 33 9.81 20.07 4.54
CA GLU A 33 10.32 21.13 3.64
C GLU A 33 9.85 22.52 4.07
N VAL A 34 8.68 22.59 4.71
CA VAL A 34 8.15 23.80 5.36
C VAL A 34 7.64 23.43 6.76
N GLN A 35 7.65 24.41 7.67
CA GLN A 35 7.31 24.19 9.07
C GLN A 35 5.91 24.69 9.45
N THR A 36 5.31 25.52 8.61
CA THR A 36 4.02 26.16 8.93
C THR A 36 3.03 25.99 7.79
N VAL A 37 1.73 26.00 8.13
CA VAL A 37 0.65 26.02 7.14
C VAL A 37 0.76 27.23 6.24
N ASN A 38 1.14 28.38 6.79
CA ASN A 38 1.33 29.62 6.03
C ASN A 38 2.39 29.45 4.92
N ALA A 39 3.54 28.86 5.25
CA ALA A 39 4.59 28.59 4.28
C ALA A 39 4.16 27.54 3.24
N ALA A 40 3.47 26.49 3.68
CA ALA A 40 2.99 25.43 2.80
C ALA A 40 1.99 25.95 1.76
N THR A 41 0.99 26.72 2.21
CA THR A 41 -0.06 27.25 1.34
C THR A 41 0.50 28.32 0.37
N ARG A 42 1.40 29.15 0.85
CA ARG A 42 2.08 30.14 0.00
C ARG A 42 2.88 29.44 -1.11
N ARG A 43 3.65 28.43 -0.76
CA ARG A 43 4.48 27.68 -1.72
C ARG A 43 3.63 26.87 -2.71
N ALA A 44 2.52 26.29 -2.24
CA ALA A 44 1.58 25.56 -3.10
C ALA A 44 0.69 26.49 -3.95
N GLY A 45 0.59 27.76 -3.60
CA GLY A 45 -0.21 28.74 -4.35
C GLY A 45 -1.70 28.68 -4.05
N ILE A 46 -2.08 28.40 -2.81
CA ILE A 46 -3.48 28.40 -2.35
C ILE A 46 -3.65 29.28 -1.12
N SER A 47 -4.91 29.64 -0.82
CA SER A 47 -5.25 30.33 0.41
C SER A 47 -5.27 29.37 1.61
N ARG A 48 -5.06 29.90 2.81
CA ARG A 48 -5.21 29.13 4.05
C ARG A 48 -6.63 28.58 4.20
N SER A 49 -7.64 29.38 3.81
CA SER A 49 -9.05 28.96 3.82
C SER A 49 -9.28 27.71 2.99
N ALA A 50 -8.76 27.65 1.77
CA ALA A 50 -8.87 26.50 0.89
C ALA A 50 -8.17 25.27 1.49
N PHE A 51 -6.98 25.46 2.06
CA PHE A 51 -6.25 24.39 2.74
C PHE A 51 -7.08 23.78 3.88
N TYR A 52 -7.57 24.61 4.80
CA TYR A 52 -8.35 24.12 5.94
C TYR A 52 -9.68 23.50 5.53
N LYS A 53 -10.30 23.98 4.45
CA LYS A 53 -11.55 23.43 3.95
C LYS A 53 -11.39 21.99 3.45
N TYR A 54 -10.28 21.67 2.79
CA TYR A 54 -10.09 20.40 2.09
C TYR A 54 -9.05 19.47 2.68
N LYS A 55 -8.28 19.91 3.70
CA LYS A 55 -7.14 19.13 4.21
C LYS A 55 -7.49 17.72 4.69
N ASP A 56 -8.67 17.52 5.25
CA ASP A 56 -9.10 16.21 5.76
C ASP A 56 -9.83 15.38 4.71
N ALA A 57 -10.26 16.02 3.62
CA ALA A 57 -10.98 15.37 2.52
C ALA A 57 -10.06 14.89 1.40
N ILE A 58 -8.87 15.46 1.27
CA ILE A 58 -7.92 15.16 0.20
C ILE A 58 -6.70 14.47 0.78
N ARG A 59 -6.45 13.25 0.33
CA ARG A 59 -5.26 12.46 0.70
C ARG A 59 -4.67 11.83 -0.54
N PRO A 60 -3.36 11.89 -0.75
CA PRO A 60 -2.72 11.13 -1.82
C PRO A 60 -2.94 9.64 -1.60
N PHE A 61 -3.40 8.96 -2.63
CA PHE A 61 -3.55 7.51 -2.62
C PHE A 61 -2.22 6.90 -3.09
N ARG A 62 -1.23 6.91 -2.18
CA ARG A 62 0.17 6.62 -2.52
C ARG A 62 0.43 5.17 -2.86
N ASP A 63 -0.33 4.27 -2.24
CA ASP A 63 0.14 2.91 -2.09
C ASP A 63 -0.40 1.95 -3.15
N MET A 64 -1.53 2.26 -3.78
CA MET A 64 -2.09 1.42 -4.84
C MET A 64 -1.77 1.91 -6.26
N ILE A 65 -1.55 3.20 -6.45
CA ILE A 65 -1.30 3.78 -7.78
C ILE A 65 0.17 3.62 -8.22
N HIS A 66 1.09 3.52 -7.28
CA HIS A 66 2.51 3.45 -7.58
C HIS A 66 3.11 2.04 -7.51
N GLY A 67 2.29 1.01 -7.33
CA GLY A 67 2.76 -0.37 -7.26
C GLY A 67 3.78 -0.63 -6.15
N ARG A 68 3.75 0.16 -5.08
CA ARG A 68 4.67 0.01 -3.94
C ARG A 68 4.18 -0.99 -2.92
N ILE A 69 2.88 -1.22 -2.86
CA ILE A 69 2.28 -2.21 -1.97
C ILE A 69 1.45 -3.17 -2.81
N ALA A 70 1.76 -4.43 -2.69
CA ALA A 70 0.98 -5.51 -3.29
C ALA A 70 0.31 -6.32 -2.18
N THR A 71 -0.92 -6.71 -2.40
CA THR A 71 -1.61 -7.68 -1.55
C THR A 71 -1.58 -9.04 -2.23
N ILE A 72 -0.93 -9.99 -1.59
CA ILE A 72 -0.73 -11.33 -2.12
C ILE A 72 -1.51 -12.31 -1.27
N GLN A 73 -2.27 -13.18 -1.91
CA GLN A 73 -2.89 -14.32 -1.24
C GLN A 73 -2.09 -15.57 -1.52
N ILE A 74 -1.71 -16.27 -0.45
CA ILE A 74 -0.91 -17.48 -0.52
C ILE A 74 -1.67 -18.59 0.18
N LEU A 75 -1.90 -19.69 -0.53
CA LEU A 75 -2.43 -20.90 0.07
C LEU A 75 -1.25 -21.79 0.41
N LEU A 76 -1.02 -22.01 1.70
CA LEU A 76 0.10 -22.79 2.23
C LEU A 76 -0.36 -24.17 2.67
N ARG A 77 0.53 -25.13 2.60
CA ARG A 77 0.34 -26.40 3.31
C ARG A 77 0.30 -26.14 4.81
N ASN A 78 -0.65 -26.77 5.49
CA ASN A 78 -0.80 -26.64 6.95
C ASN A 78 0.22 -27.54 7.65
N GLU A 79 1.48 -27.11 7.66
CA GLU A 79 2.57 -27.85 8.31
C GLU A 79 3.54 -26.89 8.99
N PRO A 80 4.27 -27.33 10.03
CA PRO A 80 5.25 -26.49 10.70
C PRO A 80 6.30 -25.95 9.73
N GLY A 81 6.63 -24.66 9.85
CA GLY A 81 7.67 -24.01 9.06
C GLY A 81 7.23 -23.51 7.68
N ALA A 82 6.01 -23.81 7.22
CA ALA A 82 5.55 -23.36 5.91
C ALA A 82 5.47 -21.83 5.82
N LEU A 83 4.90 -21.18 6.81
CA LEU A 83 4.82 -19.71 6.85
C LEU A 83 6.21 -19.08 6.91
N SER A 84 7.10 -19.60 7.77
CA SER A 84 8.47 -19.11 7.89
C SER A 84 9.23 -19.19 6.58
N ALA A 85 9.08 -20.27 5.84
CA ALA A 85 9.73 -20.45 4.53
C ALA A 85 9.30 -19.37 3.53
N VAL A 86 8.01 -19.05 3.51
CA VAL A 86 7.46 -17.98 2.65
C VAL A 86 7.96 -16.61 3.08
N LEU A 87 7.89 -16.28 4.36
CA LEU A 87 8.35 -14.98 4.87
C LEU A 87 9.86 -14.77 4.61
N ASN A 88 10.67 -15.80 4.78
CA ASN A 88 12.09 -15.73 4.47
C ASN A 88 12.34 -15.47 2.98
N THR A 89 11.59 -16.10 2.11
CA THR A 89 11.70 -15.86 0.66
C THR A 89 11.34 -14.43 0.31
N LEU A 90 10.25 -13.88 0.88
CA LEU A 90 9.87 -12.49 0.65
C LEU A 90 10.98 -11.53 1.10
N ALA A 91 11.58 -11.78 2.24
CA ALA A 91 12.69 -10.97 2.75
C ALA A 91 13.95 -11.09 1.87
N ASP A 92 14.31 -12.30 1.47
CA ASP A 92 15.49 -12.55 0.62
C ASP A 92 15.40 -11.83 -0.73
N TRP A 93 14.19 -11.66 -1.23
CA TRP A 93 13.92 -10.95 -2.49
C TRP A 93 13.80 -9.43 -2.32
N GLY A 94 13.96 -8.90 -1.11
CA GLY A 94 13.91 -7.47 -0.83
C GLY A 94 12.52 -6.93 -0.52
N GLY A 95 11.53 -7.82 -0.36
CA GLY A 95 10.18 -7.42 0.03
C GLY A 95 10.09 -7.11 1.51
N ASN A 96 9.35 -6.07 1.87
CA ASN A 96 9.06 -5.73 3.25
C ASN A 96 7.61 -6.07 3.57
N VAL A 97 7.39 -7.01 4.49
CA VAL A 97 6.05 -7.41 4.91
C VAL A 97 5.47 -6.35 5.84
N LEU A 98 4.39 -5.72 5.43
CA LEU A 98 3.70 -4.68 6.19
C LEU A 98 2.55 -5.23 7.01
N THR A 99 1.79 -6.16 6.42
CA THR A 99 0.66 -6.81 7.07
C THR A 99 0.66 -8.29 6.75
N ILE A 100 0.18 -9.07 7.69
CA ILE A 100 -0.03 -10.51 7.50
C ILE A 100 -1.32 -10.91 8.20
N HIS A 101 -2.14 -11.66 7.51
CA HIS A 101 -3.36 -12.23 8.05
C HIS A 101 -3.46 -13.69 7.64
N GLN A 102 -3.47 -14.57 8.63
CA GLN A 102 -3.62 -16.00 8.43
C GLN A 102 -4.97 -16.46 8.96
N ALA A 103 -5.76 -17.10 8.11
CA ALA A 103 -7.00 -17.73 8.55
C ALA A 103 -6.67 -19.06 9.26
N ILE A 104 -7.52 -19.41 10.23
CA ILE A 104 -7.43 -20.71 10.90
C ILE A 104 -7.64 -21.80 9.85
N PRO A 105 -6.70 -22.77 9.72
CA PRO A 105 -6.82 -23.81 8.69
C PRO A 105 -8.06 -24.67 8.87
N GLY A 106 -8.77 -24.91 7.78
CA GLY A 106 -9.90 -25.83 7.72
C GLY A 106 -9.56 -27.17 7.06
N GLY A 107 -8.30 -27.65 7.21
CA GLY A 107 -7.84 -28.88 6.58
C GLY A 107 -6.34 -28.85 6.31
N ASP A 108 -5.93 -29.32 5.14
CA ASP A 108 -4.52 -29.47 4.77
C ASP A 108 -3.85 -28.18 4.29
N ALA A 109 -4.59 -27.09 4.20
CA ALA A 109 -4.08 -25.80 3.71
C ALA A 109 -4.54 -24.64 4.57
N ALA A 110 -3.70 -23.63 4.65
CA ALA A 110 -3.96 -22.37 5.34
C ALA A 110 -3.86 -21.21 4.35
N ALA A 111 -4.86 -20.32 4.36
CA ALA A 111 -4.84 -19.12 3.55
C ALA A 111 -4.13 -17.98 4.31
N VAL A 112 -3.15 -17.35 3.68
CA VAL A 112 -2.41 -16.22 4.23
C VAL A 112 -2.52 -15.05 3.26
N THR A 113 -2.89 -13.89 3.77
CA THR A 113 -2.90 -12.64 3.00
C THR A 113 -1.75 -11.77 3.50
N VAL A 114 -0.89 -11.35 2.59
CA VAL A 114 0.31 -10.55 2.90
C VAL A 114 0.24 -9.23 2.17
N GLY A 115 0.35 -8.14 2.91
CA GLY A 115 0.61 -6.81 2.35
C GLY A 115 2.11 -6.60 2.28
N LEU A 116 2.64 -6.48 1.07
CA LEU A 116 4.08 -6.43 0.79
C LEU A 116 4.45 -5.10 0.16
N GLU A 117 5.39 -4.39 0.75
CA GLU A 117 6.03 -3.25 0.11
C GLU A 117 7.03 -3.76 -0.92
N THR A 118 6.88 -3.33 -2.16
CA THR A 118 7.62 -3.88 -3.31
C THR A 118 8.76 -2.99 -3.79
N SER A 119 8.93 -1.81 -3.22
CA SER A 119 9.94 -0.84 -3.65
C SER A 119 11.39 -1.35 -3.50
N GLY A 120 11.63 -2.28 -2.59
CA GLY A 120 12.94 -2.89 -2.35
C GLY A 120 13.20 -4.17 -3.14
N LEU A 121 12.27 -4.62 -3.99
CA LEU A 121 12.47 -5.82 -4.81
C LEU A 121 13.56 -5.58 -5.86
N GLU A 122 14.52 -6.49 -5.93
CA GLU A 122 15.59 -6.44 -6.93
C GLU A 122 15.08 -6.81 -8.34
N THR A 123 14.06 -7.66 -8.38
CA THR A 123 13.37 -8.07 -9.62
C THR A 123 11.89 -7.75 -9.53
N GLY A 124 11.15 -8.02 -10.59
CA GLY A 124 9.72 -7.75 -10.63
C GLY A 124 8.91 -8.64 -9.67
N LEU A 125 7.72 -8.16 -9.32
CA LEU A 125 6.79 -8.90 -8.45
C LEU A 125 6.41 -10.27 -9.04
N GLU A 126 6.27 -10.38 -10.37
CA GLU A 126 5.93 -11.64 -11.04
C GLU A 126 7.03 -12.69 -10.84
N ASP A 127 8.30 -12.29 -10.85
CA ASP A 127 9.41 -13.20 -10.59
C ASP A 127 9.37 -13.74 -9.16
N LEU A 128 9.06 -12.88 -8.21
CA LEU A 128 8.87 -13.26 -6.81
C LEU A 128 7.73 -14.28 -6.67
N LEU A 129 6.59 -14.02 -7.32
CA LEU A 129 5.45 -14.94 -7.28
C LEU A 129 5.80 -16.28 -7.90
N SER A 130 6.55 -16.29 -9.00
CA SER A 130 7.02 -17.52 -9.61
C SER A 130 7.91 -18.32 -8.67
N ALA A 131 8.82 -17.65 -7.96
CA ALA A 131 9.68 -18.29 -6.97
C ALA A 131 8.87 -18.88 -5.81
N LEU A 132 7.83 -18.18 -5.36
CA LEU A 132 6.93 -18.68 -4.31
C LEU A 132 6.16 -19.91 -4.77
N ARG A 133 5.65 -19.90 -5.99
CA ARG A 133 4.91 -21.03 -6.56
C ARG A 133 5.74 -22.30 -6.70
N GLU A 134 7.04 -22.18 -6.84
CA GLU A 134 7.96 -23.33 -6.91
C GLU A 134 8.24 -23.97 -5.55
N LYS A 135 7.90 -23.30 -4.46
CA LYS A 135 8.12 -23.86 -3.13
C LYS A 135 7.12 -24.97 -2.82
N ARG A 136 7.62 -26.05 -2.19
CA ARG A 136 6.78 -27.17 -1.77
C ARG A 136 5.65 -26.74 -0.82
N GLU A 137 5.94 -25.77 0.04
CA GLU A 137 5.00 -25.27 1.04
C GLU A 137 3.84 -24.48 0.42
N VAL A 138 3.99 -23.96 -0.80
CA VAL A 138 3.00 -23.13 -1.47
C VAL A 138 2.14 -23.98 -2.39
N VAL A 139 0.84 -24.02 -2.12
CA VAL A 139 -0.16 -24.68 -2.97
C VAL A 139 -0.59 -23.74 -4.10
N ARG A 140 -0.82 -22.46 -3.77
CA ARG A 140 -1.24 -21.43 -4.72
C ARG A 140 -0.79 -20.06 -4.24
N CYS A 141 -0.49 -19.18 -5.17
CA CYS A 141 -0.10 -17.79 -4.88
C CYS A 141 -0.60 -16.87 -5.98
N GLU A 142 -1.29 -15.80 -5.60
CA GLU A 142 -1.86 -14.83 -6.54
C GLU A 142 -1.88 -13.42 -5.96
N ILE A 143 -1.84 -12.43 -6.83
CA ILE A 143 -1.99 -11.03 -6.44
C ILE A 143 -3.49 -10.73 -6.34
N LEU A 144 -3.90 -10.15 -5.20
CA LEU A 144 -5.27 -9.65 -5.01
C LEU A 144 -5.36 -8.17 -5.43
N ALA A 145 -4.33 -7.39 -5.13
CA ALA A 145 -4.25 -5.97 -5.45
C ALA A 145 -2.79 -5.53 -5.50
N GLY A 146 -2.47 -4.63 -6.43
CA GLY A 146 -1.11 -4.12 -6.56
C GLY A 146 -0.92 -3.24 -7.77
#